data_12de3d0b7694c0d75b50b899ade3ec59
#
_entry.id   12de3d0b7694c0d75b50b899ade3ec59
#
_cell.length_a   1.000
_cell.length_b   1.000
_cell.length_c   1.000
_cell.angle_alpha   90.00
_cell.angle_beta   90.00
_cell.angle_gamma   90.00
#
_symmetry.space_group_name_H-M   'P 1'
#
loop_
_entity.id
_entity.type
_entity.pdbx_description
1 polymer ?
#
loop_
_entity_poly.entity_id
_entity_poly.type
_entity_poly.pdbx_seq_one_letter_code
_entity_poly.pdbx_strand_id
1 'polypeptide(L)'
;MKPAEPRLRFAGQVTGVEGYVESAAMGLMAGRMAAAEALGLPFDVPPPTTAHGALINHITGGHIETTDGQKSSFQPMNVNFGLFPPIEKVKMRDGKRIKHADQAVERKQAYTSRAKADFETWLGEKGLQAAE
;
A
#
# COMPACT_ATOMS: atom_id res chain seq x y z
N MET A 1 -17.86 5.07 -1.65
CA MET A 1 -19.22 5.28 -1.05
C MET A 1 -19.02 5.43 0.46
N LYS A 2 -19.45 6.55 1.06
CA LYS A 2 -19.42 6.70 2.51
C LYS A 2 -20.56 5.87 3.09
N PRO A 3 -20.33 5.03 4.11
CA PRO A 3 -21.40 4.29 4.76
C PRO A 3 -22.38 5.25 5.45
N ALA A 4 -23.67 4.87 5.51
CA ALA A 4 -24.69 5.64 6.21
C ALA A 4 -24.42 5.72 7.74
N GLU A 5 -23.73 4.71 8.28
CA GLU A 5 -23.28 4.66 9.66
C GLU A 5 -21.75 4.84 9.67
N PRO A 6 -21.23 5.95 10.22
CA PRO A 6 -19.79 6.26 10.17
C PRO A 6 -18.90 5.29 10.95
N ARG A 7 -19.47 4.53 11.89
CA ARG A 7 -18.74 3.52 12.68
C ARG A 7 -18.51 2.22 11.91
N LEU A 8 -19.21 2.00 10.78
CA LEU A 8 -19.02 0.80 9.96
C LEU A 8 -17.78 0.92 9.09
N ARG A 9 -17.05 -0.16 9.02
CA ARG A 9 -15.85 -0.31 8.16
C ARG A 9 -16.07 -1.49 7.23
N PHE A 10 -15.56 -1.35 6.02
CA PHE A 10 -15.56 -2.40 5.01
C PHE A 10 -14.13 -2.71 4.61
N ALA A 11 -13.83 -3.98 4.38
CA ALA A 11 -12.52 -4.42 3.92
C ALA A 11 -12.64 -5.63 2.98
N GLY A 12 -11.59 -5.92 2.25
CA GLY A 12 -11.51 -7.05 1.34
C GLY A 12 -12.25 -6.81 0.02
N GLN A 13 -12.76 -7.87 -0.57
CA GLN A 13 -13.27 -7.88 -1.94
C GLN A 13 -14.40 -6.86 -2.18
N VAL A 14 -15.25 -6.63 -1.21
CA VAL A 14 -16.34 -5.64 -1.29
C VAL A 14 -15.83 -4.22 -1.49
N THR A 15 -14.59 -3.93 -1.13
CA THR A 15 -13.93 -2.62 -1.32
C THR A 15 -13.08 -2.53 -2.57
N GLY A 16 -13.00 -3.60 -3.35
CA GLY A 16 -12.18 -3.66 -4.56
C GLY A 16 -10.77 -4.20 -4.35
N VAL A 17 -10.52 -4.84 -3.22
CA VAL A 17 -9.27 -5.56 -2.95
C VAL A 17 -9.45 -7.02 -3.34
N GLU A 18 -8.72 -7.49 -4.35
CA GLU A 18 -8.72 -8.90 -4.72
C GLU A 18 -7.60 -9.66 -3.98
N GLY A 19 -7.79 -10.98 -3.82
CA GLY A 19 -6.85 -11.88 -3.16
C GLY A 19 -7.15 -12.09 -1.68
N TYR A 20 -6.92 -13.32 -1.22
CA TYR A 20 -7.21 -13.70 0.17
C TYR A 20 -6.26 -13.02 1.17
N VAL A 21 -4.97 -12.96 0.81
CA VAL A 21 -3.94 -12.33 1.68
C VAL A 21 -4.17 -10.84 1.76
N GLU A 22 -4.45 -10.19 0.65
CA GLU A 22 -4.76 -8.76 0.57
C GLU A 22 -6.03 -8.42 1.35
N SER A 23 -7.07 -9.26 1.23
CA SER A 23 -8.32 -9.09 1.99
C SER A 23 -8.10 -9.24 3.48
N ALA A 24 -7.30 -10.21 3.92
CA ALA A 24 -6.94 -10.38 5.32
C ALA A 24 -6.13 -9.18 5.85
N ALA A 25 -5.15 -8.70 5.08
CA ALA A 25 -4.34 -7.54 5.43
C ALA A 25 -5.19 -6.27 5.57
N MET A 26 -6.11 -6.03 4.65
CA MET A 26 -7.02 -4.88 4.71
C MET A 26 -8.02 -5.01 5.84
N GLY A 27 -8.49 -6.23 6.16
CA GLY A 27 -9.32 -6.51 7.34
C GLY A 27 -8.61 -6.16 8.64
N LEU A 28 -7.34 -6.53 8.77
CA LEU A 28 -6.51 -6.16 9.91
C LEU A 28 -6.37 -4.64 10.03
N MET A 29 -6.10 -3.94 8.92
CA MET A 29 -6.01 -2.48 8.91
C MET A 29 -7.33 -1.82 9.33
N ALA A 30 -8.45 -2.24 8.76
CA ALA A 30 -9.77 -1.72 9.09
C ALA A 30 -10.11 -1.94 10.58
N GLY A 31 -9.77 -3.11 11.13
CA GLY A 31 -9.95 -3.42 12.55
C GLY A 31 -9.11 -2.52 13.46
N ARG A 32 -7.86 -2.28 13.11
CA ARG A 32 -6.97 -1.37 13.85
C ARG A 32 -7.46 0.08 13.80
N MET A 33 -7.92 0.54 12.63
CA MET A 33 -8.51 1.88 12.48
C MET A 33 -9.77 2.04 13.34
N ALA A 34 -10.64 1.03 13.35
CA ALA A 34 -11.85 1.04 14.16
C ALA A 34 -11.52 1.03 15.67
N ALA A 35 -10.55 0.23 16.10
CA ALA A 35 -10.10 0.20 17.48
C ALA A 35 -9.49 1.52 17.93
N ALA A 36 -8.63 2.12 17.11
CA ALA A 36 -8.04 3.43 17.41
C ALA A 36 -9.11 4.51 17.54
N GLU A 37 -10.08 4.54 16.63
CA GLU A 37 -11.21 5.47 16.70
C GLU A 37 -12.04 5.28 17.98
N ALA A 38 -12.36 4.03 18.33
CA ALA A 38 -13.14 3.71 19.54
C ALA A 38 -12.41 4.12 20.83
N LEU A 39 -11.08 4.06 20.82
CA LEU A 39 -10.22 4.44 21.95
C LEU A 39 -9.81 5.92 21.95
N GLY A 40 -10.21 6.69 20.94
CA GLY A 40 -9.78 8.09 20.78
C GLY A 40 -8.29 8.24 20.48
N LEU A 41 -7.65 7.22 19.92
CA LEU A 41 -6.23 7.20 19.58
C LEU A 41 -6.01 7.61 18.11
N PRO A 42 -4.92 8.30 17.79
CA PRO A 42 -4.57 8.58 16.40
C PRO A 42 -4.24 7.27 15.66
N PHE A 43 -4.61 7.21 14.39
CA PHE A 43 -4.21 6.14 13.50
C PHE A 43 -3.72 6.73 12.18
N ASP A 44 -2.46 6.51 11.88
CA ASP A 44 -1.88 6.85 10.58
C ASP A 44 -1.81 5.60 9.71
N VAL A 45 -2.20 5.73 8.46
CA VAL A 45 -2.08 4.64 7.48
C VAL A 45 -0.61 4.39 7.14
N PRO A 46 -0.23 3.14 6.80
CA PRO A 46 1.11 2.86 6.30
C PRO A 46 1.46 3.70 5.07
N PRO A 47 2.74 4.02 4.84
CA PRO A 47 3.16 4.78 3.67
C PRO A 47 2.72 4.13 2.35
N PRO A 48 2.41 4.90 1.30
CA PRO A 48 1.99 4.39 -0.01
C PRO A 48 3.10 3.57 -0.71
N THR A 49 4.32 3.65 -0.22
CA THR A 49 5.46 2.82 -0.64
C THR A 49 5.39 1.38 -0.13
N THR A 50 4.47 1.09 0.80
CA THR A 50 4.20 -0.25 1.35
C THR A 50 3.02 -0.89 0.65
N ALA A 51 2.91 -2.23 0.68
CA ALA A 51 1.78 -2.95 0.11
C ALA A 51 0.43 -2.53 0.73
N HIS A 52 0.40 -2.38 2.06
CA HIS A 52 -0.78 -1.93 2.79
C HIS A 52 -1.19 -0.52 2.39
N GLY A 53 -0.25 0.42 2.40
CA GLY A 53 -0.51 1.81 2.02
C GLY A 53 -0.89 1.96 0.56
N ALA A 54 -0.26 1.20 -0.35
CA ALA A 54 -0.59 1.19 -1.77
C ALA A 54 -2.03 0.70 -2.03
N LEU A 55 -2.47 -0.37 -1.35
CA LEU A 55 -3.85 -0.86 -1.45
C LEU A 55 -4.85 0.13 -0.85
N ILE A 56 -4.58 0.70 0.32
CA ILE A 56 -5.44 1.73 0.92
C ILE A 56 -5.59 2.92 -0.03
N ASN A 57 -4.48 3.40 -0.59
CA ASN A 57 -4.49 4.50 -1.56
C ASN A 57 -5.32 4.16 -2.80
N HIS A 58 -5.21 2.93 -3.31
CA HIS A 58 -5.99 2.46 -4.44
C HIS A 58 -7.50 2.49 -4.16
N ILE A 59 -7.97 1.90 -3.06
CA ILE A 59 -9.40 1.80 -2.74
C ILE A 59 -10.02 3.13 -2.26
N THR A 60 -9.20 4.08 -1.81
CA THR A 60 -9.66 5.41 -1.38
C THR A 60 -9.59 6.47 -2.48
N GLY A 61 -9.15 6.10 -3.68
CA GLY A 61 -9.16 6.96 -4.87
C GLY A 61 -7.92 7.83 -5.06
N GLY A 62 -6.85 7.60 -4.32
CA GLY A 62 -5.60 8.37 -4.44
C GLY A 62 -4.87 8.24 -5.79
N HIS A 63 -5.33 7.34 -6.66
CA HIS A 63 -4.78 7.14 -8.02
C HIS A 63 -5.61 7.82 -9.13
N ILE A 64 -6.73 8.49 -8.77
CA ILE A 64 -7.70 9.05 -9.74
C ILE A 64 -7.26 10.44 -10.25
N GLU A 65 -6.17 10.99 -9.79
CA GLU A 65 -5.57 12.19 -10.35
C GLU A 65 -4.91 11.89 -11.70
N THR A 66 -5.74 11.70 -12.72
CA THR A 66 -5.27 11.72 -14.10
C THR A 66 -5.27 13.16 -14.60
N THR A 67 -4.10 13.60 -15.02
CA THR A 67 -3.81 14.93 -15.58
C THR A 67 -4.64 15.23 -16.87
N ASP A 68 -5.41 14.27 -17.38
CA ASP A 68 -6.04 14.32 -18.71
C ASP A 68 -7.57 14.30 -18.71
N GLY A 69 -8.22 14.52 -17.57
CA GLY A 69 -9.68 14.60 -17.53
C GLY A 69 -10.43 13.31 -17.91
N GLN A 70 -9.74 12.23 -18.23
CA GLN A 70 -10.35 10.92 -18.41
C GLN A 70 -10.63 10.32 -17.03
N LYS A 71 -11.91 10.05 -16.74
CA LYS A 71 -12.33 9.30 -15.56
C LYS A 71 -11.72 7.90 -15.65
N SER A 72 -10.64 7.67 -14.92
CA SER A 72 -10.13 6.31 -14.73
C SER A 72 -11.21 5.49 -14.03
N SER A 73 -11.67 4.43 -14.67
CA SER A 73 -12.60 3.50 -14.07
C SER A 73 -11.90 2.77 -12.93
N PHE A 74 -12.48 2.81 -11.72
CA PHE A 74 -12.00 2.00 -10.61
C PHE A 74 -12.08 0.51 -10.98
N GLN A 75 -10.98 -0.21 -10.83
CA GLN A 75 -10.91 -1.64 -11.05
C GLN A 75 -10.46 -2.36 -9.78
N PRO A 76 -11.19 -3.39 -9.32
CA PRO A 76 -10.69 -4.29 -8.29
C PRO A 76 -9.38 -4.92 -8.72
N MET A 77 -8.42 -5.03 -7.80
CA MET A 77 -7.13 -5.67 -8.11
C MET A 77 -6.39 -6.18 -6.88
N ASN A 78 -5.49 -7.12 -7.15
CA ASN A 78 -4.47 -7.54 -6.19
C ASN A 78 -3.37 -6.48 -6.07
N VAL A 79 -2.58 -6.56 -4.99
CA VAL A 79 -1.38 -5.74 -4.88
C VAL A 79 -0.42 -6.05 -6.04
N ASN A 80 0.06 -5.01 -6.70
CA ASN A 80 1.01 -5.11 -7.80
C ASN A 80 1.92 -3.88 -7.84
N PHE A 81 3.04 -3.99 -8.56
CA PHE A 81 4.04 -2.92 -8.61
C PHE A 81 3.53 -1.60 -9.23
N GLY A 82 2.44 -1.63 -9.99
CA GLY A 82 1.81 -0.43 -10.55
C GLY A 82 1.11 0.46 -9.53
N LEU A 83 0.78 -0.09 -8.35
CA LEU A 83 0.15 0.67 -7.26
C LEU A 83 1.16 1.48 -6.42
N PHE A 84 2.44 1.17 -6.52
CA PHE A 84 3.48 1.84 -5.73
C PHE A 84 3.96 3.11 -6.39
N PRO A 85 4.32 4.13 -5.62
CA PRO A 85 5.03 5.30 -6.15
C PRO A 85 6.26 4.87 -6.93
N PRO A 86 6.54 5.47 -8.09
CA PRO A 86 7.59 5.03 -8.98
C PRO A 86 8.98 5.08 -8.31
N ILE A 87 9.86 4.20 -8.76
CA ILE A 87 11.28 4.20 -8.41
C ILE A 87 12.08 4.55 -9.67
N GLU A 88 13.10 5.36 -9.52
CA GLU A 88 14.04 5.63 -10.60
C GLU A 88 14.68 4.33 -11.12
N LYS A 89 14.97 4.32 -12.43
CA LYS A 89 15.59 3.16 -13.07
C LYS A 89 16.98 2.91 -12.48
N VAL A 90 17.15 1.76 -11.86
CA VAL A 90 18.47 1.33 -11.37
C VAL A 90 19.32 0.94 -12.58
N LYS A 91 20.30 1.76 -12.92
CA LYS A 91 21.20 1.55 -14.08
C LYS A 91 22.57 1.01 -13.70
N MET A 92 22.95 1.18 -12.43
CA MET A 92 24.27 0.84 -11.92
C MET A 92 24.14 0.06 -10.61
N ARG A 93 25.01 -0.94 -10.43
CA ARG A 93 25.19 -1.67 -9.18
C ARG A 93 26.69 -1.85 -8.95
N ASP A 94 27.17 -1.48 -7.77
CA ASP A 94 28.59 -1.59 -7.38
C ASP A 94 29.54 -0.98 -8.43
N GLY A 95 29.17 0.18 -9.02
CA GLY A 95 29.95 0.86 -10.04
C GLY A 95 29.90 0.22 -11.43
N LYS A 96 29.16 -0.88 -11.61
CA LYS A 96 28.99 -1.57 -12.90
C LYS A 96 27.61 -1.34 -13.50
N ARG A 97 27.56 -1.17 -14.82
CA ARG A 97 26.28 -1.02 -15.54
C ARG A 97 25.52 -2.35 -15.53
N ILE A 98 24.25 -2.31 -15.07
CA ILE A 98 23.35 -3.47 -15.05
C ILE A 98 22.90 -3.77 -16.49
N LYS A 99 22.97 -5.04 -16.90
CA LYS A 99 22.45 -5.48 -18.20
C LYS A 99 20.95 -5.19 -18.29
N HIS A 100 20.47 -4.84 -19.48
CA HIS A 100 19.07 -4.45 -19.69
C HIS A 100 18.08 -5.53 -19.22
N ALA A 101 18.40 -6.80 -19.41
CA ALA A 101 17.59 -7.94 -18.95
C ALA A 101 17.43 -7.97 -17.41
N ASP A 102 18.47 -7.57 -16.68
CA ASP A 102 18.51 -7.62 -15.22
C ASP A 102 17.88 -6.38 -14.55
N GLN A 103 17.76 -5.27 -15.30
CA GLN A 103 17.21 -4.01 -14.76
C GLN A 103 15.77 -4.14 -14.25
N ALA A 104 14.96 -5.02 -14.86
CA ALA A 104 13.60 -5.27 -14.41
C ALA A 104 13.57 -5.99 -13.07
N VAL A 105 14.48 -6.94 -12.85
CA VAL A 105 14.62 -7.69 -11.59
C VAL A 105 15.12 -6.74 -10.49
N GLU A 106 16.17 -5.98 -10.77
CA GLU A 106 16.73 -4.99 -9.84
C GLU A 106 15.67 -3.95 -9.42
N ARG A 107 14.86 -3.48 -10.36
CA ARG A 107 13.77 -2.55 -10.06
C ARG A 107 12.72 -3.18 -9.14
N LYS A 108 12.33 -4.43 -9.37
CA LYS A 108 11.39 -5.14 -8.49
C LYS A 108 11.96 -5.33 -7.10
N GLN A 109 13.24 -5.68 -6.99
CA GLN A 109 13.95 -5.79 -5.71
C GLN A 109 14.02 -4.44 -4.98
N ALA A 110 14.25 -3.34 -5.70
CA ALA A 110 14.23 -2.00 -5.11
C ALA A 110 12.85 -1.63 -4.55
N TYR A 111 11.75 -1.97 -5.24
CA TYR A 111 10.39 -1.79 -4.71
C TYR A 111 10.17 -2.57 -3.42
N THR A 112 10.53 -3.85 -3.39
CA THR A 112 10.32 -4.71 -2.22
C THR A 112 11.20 -4.28 -1.04
N SER A 113 12.45 -3.92 -1.28
CA SER A 113 13.36 -3.43 -0.24
C SER A 113 12.87 -2.11 0.36
N ARG A 114 12.43 -1.16 -0.47
CA ARG A 114 11.84 0.10 -0.01
C ARG A 114 10.58 -0.17 0.81
N ALA A 115 9.67 -0.99 0.30
CA ALA A 115 8.41 -1.29 0.96
C ALA A 115 8.62 -1.92 2.35
N LYS A 116 9.60 -2.84 2.47
CA LYS A 116 9.95 -3.48 3.73
C LYS A 116 10.52 -2.46 4.72
N ALA A 117 11.51 -1.67 4.31
CA ALA A 117 12.13 -0.67 5.17
C ALA A 117 11.13 0.38 5.67
N ASP A 118 10.29 0.89 4.78
CA ASP A 118 9.27 1.90 5.12
C ASP A 118 8.19 1.31 6.05
N PHE A 119 7.84 0.04 5.88
CA PHE A 119 6.88 -0.62 6.75
C PHE A 119 7.45 -0.89 8.13
N GLU A 120 8.71 -1.33 8.23
CA GLU A 120 9.41 -1.53 9.50
C GLU A 120 9.56 -0.19 10.26
N THR A 121 9.90 0.88 9.56
CA THR A 121 9.95 2.24 10.14
C THR A 121 8.60 2.66 10.69
N TRP A 122 7.53 2.50 9.91
CA TRP A 122 6.17 2.82 10.32
C TRP A 122 5.73 2.00 11.54
N LEU A 123 6.05 0.71 11.60
CA LEU A 123 5.77 -0.14 12.77
C LEU A 123 6.53 0.35 14.01
N GLY A 124 7.80 0.70 13.87
CA GLY A 124 8.63 1.21 14.97
C GLY A 124 8.11 2.52 15.55
N GLU A 125 7.72 3.47 14.69
CA GLU A 125 7.14 4.75 15.09
C GLU A 125 5.82 4.58 15.85
N LYS A 126 5.06 3.53 15.58
CA LYS A 126 3.77 3.24 16.23
C LYS A 126 3.89 2.32 17.45
N GLY A 127 5.09 1.94 17.85
CA GLY A 127 5.30 0.99 18.95
C GLY A 127 4.67 -0.39 18.69
N LEU A 128 4.57 -0.78 17.41
CA LEU A 128 3.87 -1.97 16.95
C LEU A 128 4.83 -3.12 16.59
N GLN A 129 6.08 -3.01 16.99
CA GLN A 129 7.05 -4.12 16.82
C GLN A 129 6.55 -5.32 17.60
N ALA A 130 6.67 -6.50 16.99
CA ALA A 130 6.38 -7.74 17.68
C ALA A 130 7.27 -7.82 18.93
N ALA A 131 6.67 -8.12 20.07
CA ALA A 131 7.44 -8.58 21.21
C ALA A 131 8.09 -9.91 20.77
N GLU A 132 9.42 -9.98 20.84
CA GLU A 132 10.18 -11.22 20.63
C GLU A 132 9.77 -12.28 21.64
#